data_bbefd4eca1bd73333fef5e0ba9a99299
#
_entry.id   bbefd4eca1bd73333fef5e0ba9a99299
#
_cell.length_a   1.000
_cell.length_b   1.000
_cell.length_c   1.000
_cell.angle_alpha   90.00
_cell.angle_beta   90.00
_cell.angle_gamma   90.00
#
_symmetry.space_group_name_H-M   'P 1'
#
loop_
_entity.id
_entity.type
_entity.pdbx_description
1 polymer ?
#
loop_
_entity_poly.entity_id
_entity_poly.type
_entity_poly.pdbx_seq_one_letter_code
_entity_poly.pdbx_strand_id
1 'polypeptide(L)'
;MNNNIEEFTITAFSENHIGLLNRITIIFTRRHINIESLTVSESAIPGVHKFTIVIKTTQIMAEKITGQIEKLVEVIRAFFYRDDEIVHEEIALYKVPTNVLTENNKVEEIVRKYGAKILEITPEYVVIEKTGHKKETQELFNVLKELKVLQFTRSGRISITRNACELLTDYLKENGLYEFYHNYPF
;
A
#
# COMPACT_ATOMS: atom_id res chain seq x y z
N MET A 1 5.00 23.20 -17.93
CA MET A 1 4.93 22.42 -16.70
C MET A 1 3.60 21.68 -16.70
N ASN A 2 3.62 20.36 -16.74
CA ASN A 2 2.38 19.57 -16.82
C ASN A 2 1.58 19.72 -15.51
N ASN A 3 0.43 20.41 -15.59
CA ASN A 3 -0.54 20.51 -14.51
C ASN A 3 -1.48 19.28 -14.45
N ASN A 4 -1.10 18.18 -15.06
CA ASN A 4 -1.89 16.97 -15.05
C ASN A 4 -1.91 16.37 -13.64
N ILE A 5 -3.11 16.00 -13.20
CA ILE A 5 -3.29 15.22 -11.95
C ILE A 5 -2.98 13.77 -12.29
N GLU A 6 -1.99 13.22 -11.61
CA GLU A 6 -1.53 11.84 -11.73
C GLU A 6 -1.54 11.17 -10.35
N GLU A 7 -1.46 9.87 -10.32
CA GLU A 7 -1.31 9.11 -9.09
C GLU A 7 0.17 9.00 -8.72
N PHE A 8 0.51 9.35 -7.48
CA PHE A 8 1.85 9.23 -6.92
C PHE A 8 1.83 8.36 -5.68
N THR A 9 2.88 7.59 -5.51
CA THR A 9 3.16 6.84 -4.28
C THR A 9 4.31 7.53 -3.54
N ILE A 10 4.02 8.04 -2.34
CA ILE A 10 5.03 8.59 -1.44
C ILE A 10 5.43 7.48 -0.47
N THR A 11 6.73 7.21 -0.39
CA THR A 11 7.32 6.32 0.60
C THR A 11 8.13 7.14 1.59
N ALA A 12 7.83 7.04 2.87
CA ALA A 12 8.60 7.69 3.92
C ALA A 12 9.09 6.63 4.93
N PHE A 13 10.35 6.74 5.30
CA PHE A 13 10.98 5.92 6.32
C PHE A 13 11.20 6.76 7.57
N SER A 14 10.83 6.23 8.71
CA SER A 14 10.90 6.96 9.97
C SER A 14 11.18 6.03 11.15
N GLU A 15 11.61 6.61 12.23
CA GLU A 15 11.56 5.96 13.54
C GLU A 15 10.12 5.68 13.95
N ASN A 16 9.91 4.64 14.78
CA ASN A 16 8.60 4.33 15.33
C ASN A 16 8.24 5.30 16.46
N HIS A 17 7.62 6.43 16.11
CA HIS A 17 7.30 7.48 17.07
C HIS A 17 5.79 7.73 17.16
N ILE A 18 5.27 7.77 18.40
CA ILE A 18 3.86 8.07 18.67
C ILE A 18 3.49 9.45 18.11
N GLY A 19 2.37 9.52 17.38
CA GLY A 19 1.85 10.76 16.82
C GLY A 19 2.45 11.17 15.46
N LEU A 20 3.44 10.46 14.93
CA LEU A 20 4.02 10.79 13.62
C LEU A 20 3.00 10.67 12.49
N LEU A 21 2.16 9.63 12.50
CA LEU A 21 1.09 9.46 11.52
C LEU A 21 0.19 10.70 11.46
N ASN A 22 -0.19 11.26 12.60
CA ASN A 22 -1.01 12.47 12.65
C ASN A 22 -0.29 13.67 12.01
N ARG A 23 1.00 13.86 12.28
CA ARG A 23 1.80 14.94 11.69
C ARG A 23 1.95 14.79 10.17
N ILE A 24 2.13 13.58 9.69
CA ILE A 24 2.15 13.29 8.26
C ILE A 24 0.79 13.62 7.62
N THR A 25 -0.32 13.14 8.18
CA THR A 25 -1.65 13.35 7.61
C THR A 25 -2.08 14.82 7.59
N ILE A 26 -1.67 15.63 8.57
CA ILE A 26 -1.91 17.07 8.59
C ILE A 26 -1.29 17.78 7.38
N ILE A 27 -0.15 17.30 6.84
CA ILE A 27 0.48 17.89 5.67
C ILE A 27 -0.45 17.81 4.45
N PHE A 28 -1.17 16.71 4.28
CA PHE A 28 -2.16 16.52 3.21
C PHE A 28 -3.44 17.32 3.46
N THR A 29 -3.95 17.29 4.69
CA THR A 29 -5.16 18.03 5.08
C THR A 29 -5.04 19.53 4.81
N ARG A 30 -3.90 20.13 5.18
CA ARG A 30 -3.64 21.55 4.92
C ARG A 30 -3.62 21.95 3.45
N ARG A 31 -3.50 20.98 2.54
CA ARG A 31 -3.47 21.18 1.09
C ARG A 31 -4.73 20.69 0.39
N HIS A 32 -5.72 20.24 1.17
CA HIS A 32 -6.95 19.65 0.65
C HIS A 32 -6.68 18.48 -0.32
N ILE A 33 -5.63 17.68 -0.04
CA ILE A 33 -5.30 16.49 -0.82
C ILE A 33 -5.80 15.26 -0.08
N ASN A 34 -6.61 14.47 -0.78
CA ASN A 34 -7.10 13.20 -0.25
C ASN A 34 -5.99 12.13 -0.30
N ILE A 35 -5.92 11.31 0.75
CA ILE A 35 -5.09 10.11 0.78
C ILE A 35 -5.93 8.96 0.25
N GLU A 36 -5.56 8.40 -0.91
CA GLU A 36 -6.26 7.28 -1.55
C GLU A 36 -5.98 5.95 -0.83
N SER A 37 -4.77 5.80 -0.31
CA SER A 37 -4.30 4.62 0.41
C SER A 37 -3.17 5.00 1.34
N LEU A 38 -3.12 4.38 2.52
CA LEU A 38 -2.07 4.55 3.50
C LEU A 38 -1.77 3.21 4.16
N THR A 39 -0.52 2.80 4.09
CA THR A 39 -0.01 1.60 4.74
C THR A 39 1.20 1.99 5.58
N VAL A 40 1.27 1.46 6.80
CA VAL A 40 2.41 1.64 7.70
C VAL A 40 2.83 0.26 8.18
N SER A 41 4.08 -0.07 8.06
CA SER A 41 4.65 -1.34 8.53
C SER A 41 6.11 -1.16 8.95
N GLU A 42 6.61 -2.06 9.75
CA GLU A 42 8.03 -2.15 10.02
C GLU A 42 8.79 -2.44 8.71
N SER A 43 9.95 -1.82 8.52
CA SER A 43 10.83 -2.05 7.38
C SER A 43 11.77 -3.23 7.65
N ALA A 44 12.64 -3.54 6.68
CA ALA A 44 13.71 -4.53 6.90
C ALA A 44 14.78 -4.05 7.89
N ILE A 45 14.81 -2.76 8.21
CA ILE A 45 15.74 -2.18 9.17
C ILE A 45 15.03 -2.09 10.52
N PRO A 46 15.55 -2.72 11.58
CA PRO A 46 14.92 -2.72 12.91
C PRO A 46 14.63 -1.30 13.42
N GLY A 47 13.46 -1.10 14.01
CA GLY A 47 13.02 0.19 14.54
C GLY A 47 12.64 1.25 13.49
N VAL A 48 12.80 0.94 12.19
CA VAL A 48 12.41 1.83 11.10
C VAL A 48 11.10 1.39 10.50
N HIS A 49 10.14 2.29 10.47
CA HIS A 49 8.83 2.09 9.85
C HIS A 49 8.79 2.69 8.45
N LYS A 50 8.09 2.00 7.56
CA LYS A 50 7.83 2.42 6.18
C LYS A 50 6.38 2.84 6.05
N PHE A 51 6.15 4.08 5.64
CA PHE A 51 4.86 4.61 5.21
C PHE A 51 4.78 4.51 3.69
N THR A 52 3.70 3.96 3.18
CA THR A 52 3.36 3.98 1.75
C THR A 52 2.05 4.73 1.59
N ILE A 53 2.08 5.90 0.96
CA ILE A 53 0.95 6.83 0.86
C ILE A 53 0.65 7.07 -0.61
N VAL A 54 -0.58 6.78 -1.03
CA VAL A 54 -1.04 7.00 -2.41
C VAL A 54 -1.90 8.24 -2.46
N ILE A 55 -1.59 9.13 -3.38
CA ILE A 55 -2.31 10.40 -3.60
C ILE A 55 -2.52 10.65 -5.09
N LYS A 56 -3.52 11.49 -5.40
CA LYS A 56 -3.73 12.06 -6.74
C LYS A 56 -3.47 13.55 -6.70
N THR A 57 -2.46 13.99 -7.43
CA THR A 57 -2.04 15.39 -7.44
C THR A 57 -1.16 15.70 -8.65
N THR A 58 -0.62 16.92 -8.73
CA THR A 58 0.41 17.27 -9.72
C THR A 58 1.79 16.87 -9.20
N GLN A 59 2.73 16.61 -10.11
CA GLN A 59 4.11 16.26 -9.74
C GLN A 59 4.75 17.31 -8.80
N ILE A 60 4.57 18.60 -9.11
CA ILE A 60 5.10 19.69 -8.28
C ILE A 60 4.56 19.62 -6.84
N MET A 61 3.30 19.24 -6.70
CA MET A 61 2.69 19.13 -5.37
C MET A 61 3.17 17.85 -4.64
N ALA A 62 3.33 16.73 -5.35
CA ALA A 62 3.92 15.51 -4.78
C ALA A 62 5.32 15.77 -4.24
N GLU A 63 6.17 16.45 -5.02
CA GLU A 63 7.51 16.86 -4.60
C GLU A 63 7.50 17.76 -3.34
N LYS A 64 6.62 18.78 -3.32
CA LYS A 64 6.48 19.68 -2.17
C LYS A 64 6.02 18.95 -0.91
N ILE A 65 5.09 18.00 -1.03
CA ILE A 65 4.59 17.21 0.11
C ILE A 65 5.71 16.30 0.62
N THR A 66 6.38 15.59 -0.26
CA THR A 66 7.52 14.72 0.10
C THR A 66 8.59 15.48 0.85
N GLY A 67 9.02 16.65 0.33
CA GLY A 67 10.00 17.50 1.00
C GLY A 67 9.51 18.07 2.34
N GLN A 68 8.20 18.14 2.62
CA GLN A 68 7.68 18.52 3.93
C GLN A 68 7.60 17.36 4.90
N ILE A 69 7.29 16.15 4.41
CA ILE A 69 7.35 14.93 5.21
C ILE A 69 8.79 14.71 5.68
N GLU A 70 9.75 14.89 4.79
CA GLU A 70 11.18 14.73 5.06
C GLU A 70 11.73 15.72 6.10
N LYS A 71 11.06 16.86 6.32
CA LYS A 71 11.42 17.83 7.36
C LYS A 71 10.93 17.48 8.76
N LEU A 72 10.12 16.45 8.91
CA LEU A 72 9.74 15.95 10.24
C LEU A 72 10.96 15.26 10.87
N VAL A 73 11.22 15.57 12.14
CA VAL A 73 12.46 15.15 12.85
C VAL A 73 12.63 13.64 12.87
N GLU A 74 11.55 12.90 12.99
CA GLU A 74 11.55 11.43 13.07
C GLU A 74 11.57 10.75 11.70
N VAL A 75 11.48 11.52 10.61
CA VAL A 75 11.54 10.99 9.24
C VAL A 75 13.00 10.95 8.81
N ILE A 76 13.48 9.76 8.51
CA ILE A 76 14.85 9.51 8.06
C ILE A 76 14.98 9.95 6.60
N ARG A 77 14.03 9.53 5.76
CA ARG A 77 14.02 9.86 4.33
C ARG A 77 12.60 9.72 3.75
N ALA A 78 12.29 10.51 2.71
CA ALA A 78 11.05 10.39 1.97
C ALA A 78 11.30 10.48 0.46
N PHE A 79 10.53 9.71 -0.32
CA PHE A 79 10.61 9.63 -1.76
C PHE A 79 9.21 9.69 -2.35
N PHE A 80 9.05 10.15 -3.57
CA PHE A 80 7.82 9.97 -4.34
C PHE A 80 8.11 9.28 -5.66
N TYR A 81 7.15 8.50 -6.13
CA TYR A 81 7.28 7.68 -7.31
C TYR A 81 6.02 7.77 -8.16
N ARG A 82 6.20 7.67 -9.46
CA ARG A 82 5.15 7.35 -10.42
C ARG A 82 4.91 5.84 -10.44
N ASP A 83 3.82 5.44 -11.05
CA ASP A 83 3.41 4.03 -11.12
C ASP A 83 4.41 3.15 -11.89
N ASP A 84 5.06 3.71 -12.92
CA ASP A 84 6.07 3.03 -13.74
C ASP A 84 7.44 2.87 -13.06
N GLU A 85 7.71 3.61 -11.98
CA GLU A 85 8.96 3.56 -11.21
C GLU A 85 8.96 2.51 -10.10
N ILE A 86 7.80 1.92 -9.81
CA ILE A 86 7.60 0.96 -8.71
C ILE A 86 6.94 -0.33 -9.18
N VAL A 87 7.13 -1.39 -8.39
CA VAL A 87 6.27 -2.57 -8.38
C VAL A 87 5.39 -2.46 -7.16
N HIS A 88 4.07 -2.56 -7.34
CA HIS A 88 3.14 -2.42 -6.23
C HIS A 88 1.95 -3.37 -6.39
N GLU A 89 1.39 -3.76 -5.27
CA GLU A 89 0.18 -4.57 -5.19
C GLU A 89 -0.62 -4.21 -3.93
N GLU A 90 -1.85 -4.71 -3.87
CA GLU A 90 -2.71 -4.73 -2.71
C GLU A 90 -3.34 -6.11 -2.55
N ILE A 91 -3.78 -6.45 -1.34
CA ILE A 91 -4.50 -7.68 -1.06
C ILE A 91 -5.97 -7.34 -0.83
N ALA A 92 -6.86 -8.09 -1.47
CA ALA A 92 -8.30 -7.99 -1.26
C ALA A 92 -8.86 -9.32 -0.74
N LEU A 93 -9.77 -9.23 0.24
CA LEU A 93 -10.51 -10.36 0.77
C LEU A 93 -11.99 -10.19 0.49
N TYR A 94 -12.60 -11.28 0.03
CA TYR A 94 -14.01 -11.35 -0.34
C TYR A 94 -14.65 -12.50 0.43
N LYS A 95 -15.73 -12.20 1.16
CA LYS A 95 -16.54 -13.22 1.82
C LYS A 95 -17.82 -13.41 1.02
N VAL A 96 -18.08 -14.63 0.58
CA VAL A 96 -19.29 -15.03 -0.15
C VAL A 96 -19.99 -16.19 0.56
N PRO A 97 -21.32 -16.36 0.40
CA PRO A 97 -22.04 -17.49 0.99
C PRO A 97 -21.59 -18.83 0.40
N THR A 98 -21.54 -19.89 1.19
CA THR A 98 -21.10 -21.23 0.73
C THR A 98 -22.06 -21.88 -0.26
N ASN A 99 -23.37 -21.60 -0.18
CA ASN A 99 -24.35 -22.15 -1.12
C ASN A 99 -24.03 -21.82 -2.59
N VAL A 100 -23.27 -20.74 -2.83
CA VAL A 100 -22.83 -20.34 -4.16
C VAL A 100 -21.78 -21.31 -4.75
N LEU A 101 -21.00 -22.00 -3.88
CA LEU A 101 -20.08 -23.07 -4.31
C LEU A 101 -20.82 -24.32 -4.79
N THR A 102 -21.91 -24.67 -4.09
CA THR A 102 -22.62 -25.93 -4.32
C THR A 102 -23.57 -25.89 -5.51
N GLU A 103 -24.07 -24.70 -5.87
CA GLU A 103 -25.10 -24.58 -6.89
C GLU A 103 -24.60 -24.64 -8.35
N ASN A 104 -23.33 -24.30 -8.65
CA ASN A 104 -22.90 -24.19 -10.07
C ASN A 104 -21.39 -24.30 -10.35
N ASN A 105 -20.49 -24.69 -9.49
CA ASN A 105 -19.01 -24.63 -9.69
C ASN A 105 -18.47 -23.24 -10.14
N LYS A 106 -19.34 -22.22 -10.18
CA LYS A 106 -19.00 -20.87 -10.70
C LYS A 106 -17.91 -20.19 -9.89
N VAL A 107 -17.89 -20.39 -8.57
CA VAL A 107 -16.85 -19.78 -7.72
C VAL A 107 -15.49 -20.36 -8.03
N GLU A 108 -15.36 -21.66 -8.24
CA GLU A 108 -14.09 -22.30 -8.60
C GLU A 108 -13.58 -21.80 -9.95
N GLU A 109 -14.47 -21.66 -10.94
CA GLU A 109 -14.13 -21.10 -12.25
C GLU A 109 -13.66 -19.64 -12.14
N ILE A 110 -14.37 -18.82 -11.34
CA ILE A 110 -14.00 -17.42 -11.08
C ILE A 110 -12.64 -17.36 -10.40
N VAL A 111 -12.44 -18.13 -9.32
CA VAL A 111 -11.18 -18.17 -8.55
C VAL A 111 -10.02 -18.52 -9.49
N ARG A 112 -10.17 -19.54 -10.33
CA ARG A 112 -9.16 -19.96 -11.31
C ARG A 112 -8.93 -18.89 -12.39
N LYS A 113 -9.99 -18.31 -12.94
CA LYS A 113 -9.93 -17.29 -14.00
C LYS A 113 -9.20 -16.03 -13.55
N TYR A 114 -9.44 -15.59 -12.32
CA TYR A 114 -8.84 -14.37 -11.77
C TYR A 114 -7.54 -14.62 -11.00
N GLY A 115 -7.04 -15.87 -10.95
CA GLY A 115 -5.83 -16.20 -10.19
C GLY A 115 -5.99 -15.87 -8.70
N ALA A 116 -7.20 -16.02 -8.17
CA ALA A 116 -7.51 -15.85 -6.76
C ALA A 116 -7.25 -17.14 -5.97
N LYS A 117 -7.30 -17.06 -4.64
CA LYS A 117 -7.13 -18.20 -3.74
C LYS A 117 -8.31 -18.30 -2.78
N ILE A 118 -8.70 -19.51 -2.44
CA ILE A 118 -9.62 -19.74 -1.35
C ILE A 118 -8.80 -19.89 -0.07
N LEU A 119 -9.06 -19.02 0.91
CA LEU A 119 -8.37 -19.04 2.21
C LEU A 119 -9.12 -19.91 3.22
N GLU A 120 -10.44 -19.86 3.22
CA GLU A 120 -11.27 -20.54 4.19
C GLU A 120 -12.59 -20.97 3.56
N ILE A 121 -13.05 -22.16 3.93
CA ILE A 121 -14.39 -22.67 3.60
C ILE A 121 -15.06 -23.11 4.88
N THR A 122 -16.23 -22.54 5.16
CA THR A 122 -17.10 -22.97 6.27
C THR A 122 -18.46 -23.42 5.73
N PRO A 123 -19.33 -24.01 6.54
CA PRO A 123 -20.70 -24.32 6.13
C PRO A 123 -21.52 -23.08 5.70
N GLU A 124 -21.16 -21.90 6.15
CA GLU A 124 -21.91 -20.66 5.97
C GLU A 124 -21.29 -19.73 4.92
N TYR A 125 -19.95 -19.67 4.82
CA TYR A 125 -19.24 -18.74 3.95
C TYR A 125 -17.90 -19.29 3.45
N VAL A 126 -17.43 -18.66 2.38
CA VAL A 126 -16.09 -18.86 1.81
C VAL A 126 -15.35 -17.53 1.80
N VAL A 127 -14.08 -17.55 2.16
CA VAL A 127 -13.18 -16.39 2.04
C VAL A 127 -12.24 -16.60 0.87
N ILE A 128 -12.29 -15.67 -0.08
CA ILE A 128 -11.46 -15.62 -1.27
C ILE A 128 -10.46 -14.48 -1.11
N GLU A 129 -9.20 -14.71 -1.47
CA GLU A 129 -8.14 -13.73 -1.52
C GLU A 129 -7.72 -13.45 -2.96
N LYS A 130 -7.44 -12.20 -3.27
CA LYS A 130 -6.80 -11.78 -4.52
C LYS A 130 -5.75 -10.73 -4.23
N THR A 131 -4.51 -11.00 -4.65
CA THR A 131 -3.42 -10.03 -4.70
C THR A 131 -3.30 -9.48 -6.13
N GLY A 132 -3.07 -8.20 -6.27
CA GLY A 132 -2.92 -7.53 -7.55
C GLY A 132 -3.13 -6.02 -7.47
N HIS A 133 -3.22 -5.38 -8.63
CA HIS A 133 -3.53 -3.95 -8.69
C HIS A 133 -4.99 -3.65 -8.31
N LYS A 134 -5.26 -2.43 -7.86
CA LYS A 134 -6.60 -1.95 -7.48
C LYS A 134 -7.67 -2.25 -8.53
N LYS A 135 -7.30 -2.17 -9.81
CA LYS A 135 -8.21 -2.48 -10.92
C LYS A 135 -8.61 -3.97 -10.94
N GLU A 136 -7.64 -4.85 -10.78
CA GLU A 136 -7.86 -6.31 -10.82
C GLU A 136 -8.69 -6.78 -9.62
N THR A 137 -8.37 -6.27 -8.41
CA THR A 137 -9.14 -6.57 -7.20
C THR A 137 -10.57 -6.03 -7.30
N GLN A 138 -10.77 -4.88 -7.93
CA GLN A 138 -12.09 -4.31 -8.17
C GLN A 138 -12.89 -5.08 -9.25
N GLU A 139 -12.25 -5.57 -10.29
CA GLU A 139 -12.89 -6.41 -11.32
C GLU A 139 -13.43 -7.71 -10.71
N LEU A 140 -12.63 -8.38 -9.87
CA LEU A 140 -13.09 -9.56 -9.14
C LEU A 140 -14.26 -9.25 -8.21
N PHE A 141 -14.21 -8.13 -7.48
CA PHE A 141 -15.33 -7.69 -6.65
C PHE A 141 -16.62 -7.53 -7.44
N ASN A 142 -16.55 -6.91 -8.63
CA ASN A 142 -17.72 -6.68 -9.48
C ASN A 142 -18.35 -8.01 -9.95
N VAL A 143 -17.52 -9.00 -10.26
CA VAL A 143 -18.00 -10.35 -10.62
C VAL A 143 -18.61 -11.07 -9.43
N LEU A 144 -17.93 -11.05 -8.28
CA LEU A 144 -18.43 -11.69 -7.06
C LEU A 144 -19.68 -11.02 -6.48
N LYS A 145 -19.90 -9.73 -6.77
CA LYS A 145 -21.08 -8.99 -6.31
C LYS A 145 -22.39 -9.64 -6.78
N GLU A 146 -22.40 -10.24 -7.96
CA GLU A 146 -23.54 -11.01 -8.48
C GLU A 146 -23.86 -12.24 -7.62
N LEU A 147 -22.88 -12.74 -6.89
CA LEU A 147 -22.96 -13.89 -5.98
C LEU A 147 -23.25 -13.47 -4.50
N LYS A 148 -23.72 -12.26 -4.28
CA LYS A 148 -24.06 -11.72 -2.94
C LYS A 148 -22.87 -11.68 -1.99
N VAL A 149 -21.85 -10.88 -2.30
CA VAL A 149 -20.71 -10.64 -1.39
C VAL A 149 -21.21 -10.20 -0.02
N LEU A 150 -20.88 -10.93 1.01
CA LEU A 150 -21.24 -10.64 2.41
C LEU A 150 -20.34 -9.56 3.01
N GLN A 151 -19.04 -9.60 2.67
CA GLN A 151 -18.04 -8.66 3.13
C GLN A 151 -16.91 -8.54 2.12
N PHE A 152 -16.39 -7.33 1.98
CA PHE A 152 -15.23 -7.01 1.15
C PHE A 152 -14.30 -6.10 1.93
N THR A 153 -13.01 -6.39 1.87
CA THR A 153 -11.97 -5.51 2.40
C THR A 153 -10.75 -5.53 1.50
N ARG A 154 -9.99 -4.45 1.53
CA ARG A 154 -8.75 -4.28 0.76
C ARG A 154 -7.67 -3.69 1.65
N SER A 155 -6.45 -4.16 1.52
CA SER A 155 -5.30 -3.54 2.16
C SER A 155 -4.97 -2.20 1.50
N GLY A 156 -4.11 -1.43 2.12
CA GLY A 156 -3.40 -0.37 1.40
C GLY A 156 -2.36 -0.95 0.43
N ARG A 157 -1.83 -0.07 -0.44
CA ARG A 157 -0.75 -0.39 -1.37
C ARG A 157 0.52 -0.78 -0.60
N ILE A 158 1.16 -1.85 -1.02
CA ILE A 158 2.56 -2.15 -0.72
C ILE A 158 3.38 -1.93 -2.00
N SER A 159 4.59 -1.40 -1.88
CA SER A 159 5.41 -1.08 -3.06
C SER A 159 6.90 -1.23 -2.78
N ILE A 160 7.63 -1.56 -3.84
CA ILE A 160 9.08 -1.52 -3.91
C ILE A 160 9.51 -0.79 -5.19
N THR A 161 10.69 -0.19 -5.19
CA THR A 161 11.23 0.49 -6.37
C THR A 161 11.66 -0.51 -7.44
N ARG A 162 11.60 -0.13 -8.70
CA ARG A 162 12.16 -0.93 -9.81
C ARG A 162 13.69 -0.81 -9.91
N ASN A 163 14.28 0.12 -9.16
CA ASN A 163 15.74 0.24 -9.08
C ASN A 163 16.33 -0.92 -8.29
N ALA A 164 17.51 -1.40 -8.74
CA ALA A 164 18.24 -2.47 -8.06
C ALA A 164 18.78 -2.05 -6.68
N CYS A 165 18.95 -0.75 -6.45
CA CYS A 165 19.44 -0.19 -5.19
C CYS A 165 18.27 0.07 -4.24
N GLU A 166 18.44 -0.27 -2.98
CA GLU A 166 17.53 0.13 -1.92
C GLU A 166 17.96 1.50 -1.36
N LEU A 167 17.23 2.52 -1.77
CA LEU A 167 17.59 3.94 -1.53
C LEU A 167 17.80 4.29 -0.06
N LEU A 168 17.10 3.64 0.87
CA LEU A 168 17.28 3.90 2.30
C LEU A 168 18.62 3.34 2.79
N THR A 169 18.94 2.10 2.45
CA THR A 169 20.22 1.46 2.83
C THR A 169 21.41 2.25 2.31
N ASP A 170 21.35 2.69 1.05
CA ASP A 170 22.41 3.49 0.46
C ASP A 170 22.54 4.84 1.19
N TYR A 171 21.43 5.53 1.44
CA TYR A 171 21.42 6.77 2.21
C TYR A 171 22.02 6.59 3.62
N LEU A 172 21.66 5.53 4.33
CA LEU A 172 22.18 5.26 5.68
C LEU A 172 23.68 4.99 5.67
N LYS A 173 24.18 4.25 4.67
CA LYS A 173 25.63 3.99 4.49
C LYS A 173 26.40 5.27 4.19
N GLU A 174 25.91 6.08 3.26
CA GLU A 174 26.55 7.36 2.86
C GLU A 174 26.63 8.35 4.03
N ASN A 175 25.66 8.32 4.95
CA ASN A 175 25.62 9.20 6.11
C ASN A 175 26.19 8.57 7.39
N GLY A 176 26.76 7.37 7.33
CA GLY A 176 27.35 6.68 8.48
C GLY A 176 26.32 6.24 9.54
N LEU A 177 25.05 6.14 9.19
CA LEU A 177 23.95 5.80 10.09
C LEU A 177 23.58 4.31 10.04
N TYR A 178 24.13 3.58 9.07
CA TYR A 178 23.75 2.19 8.83
C TYR A 178 23.98 1.30 10.06
N GLU A 179 25.18 1.39 10.67
CA GLU A 179 25.55 0.61 11.86
C GLU A 179 24.70 0.99 13.07
N PHE A 180 24.29 2.26 13.20
CA PHE A 180 23.43 2.73 14.28
C PHE A 180 22.07 2.01 14.24
N TYR A 181 21.40 1.99 13.11
CA TYR A 181 20.09 1.33 12.97
C TYR A 181 20.16 -0.20 12.99
N HIS A 182 21.30 -0.80 12.63
CA HIS A 182 21.48 -2.26 12.69
C HIS A 182 21.80 -2.78 14.09
N ASN A 183 22.57 -2.02 14.87
CA ASN A 183 23.06 -2.46 16.17
C ASN A 183 22.20 -1.98 17.35
N TYR A 184 21.36 -0.98 17.14
CA TYR A 184 20.48 -0.39 18.19
C TYR A 184 19.04 -0.31 17.69
N PRO A 185 18.32 -1.45 17.59
CA PRO A 185 16.88 -1.42 17.30
C PRO A 185 16.15 -0.73 18.45
N PHE A 186 15.28 0.22 18.14
CA PHE A 186 14.48 0.99 19.12
C PHE A 186 13.36 0.15 19.73
#